data_a75e5b3343085cf438d4f24cffebc4c5
#
_entry.id   a75e5b3343085cf438d4f24cffebc4c5
#
_cell.length_a   1.000
_cell.length_b   1.000
_cell.length_c   1.000
_cell.angle_alpha   90.00
_cell.angle_beta   90.00
_cell.angle_gamma   90.00
#
_symmetry.space_group_name_H-M   'P 1'
#
loop_
_entity.id
_entity.type
_entity.pdbx_description
1 polymer ?
#
loop_
_entity_poly.entity_id
_entity_poly.type
_entity_poly.pdbx_seq_one_letter_code
_entity_poly.pdbx_strand_id
1 'polypeptide(L)'
;MLSNTHKRIILIIIDFIFSWYIWEVNISLGNPCYTTAFSRCFTLSVTTFLIIYVPFEIYFSFRELWFERWPKLYLKDLEVTSIKINVSNGLLSANLVKNQNQAKTKSKNALIIICHGFSDTKEKLQYLYFPLAYQGYIILAYDARGTGTSKKLGKRGDFLERIKDFKKIVEWVKTQEEFSNTKIYCIGFSIGAITVISGGFLDENIEKIIAISSISCYKQNIPKYNPVVMLSYLMKGVKLFPNDVENKMLSPYLLIQEAKNELPLEDWKIYSKKIMLIHCKNDRIIKFKNFQQNKTILASVEENVLILKKGGHSQKKNECALVGAILRYFAS
;
A
#
# COMPACT_ATOMS: atom_id res chain seq x y z
N MET A 1 -24.08 4.63 -6.29
CA MET A 1 -23.57 3.35 -5.76
C MET A 1 -23.85 3.33 -4.25
N LEU A 2 -24.54 2.31 -3.73
CA LEU A 2 -24.89 2.21 -2.30
C LEU A 2 -23.61 2.08 -1.46
N SER A 3 -23.56 2.78 -0.31
CA SER A 3 -22.46 2.62 0.65
C SER A 3 -22.42 1.21 1.23
N ASN A 4 -21.29 0.76 1.75
CA ASN A 4 -21.17 -0.55 2.38
C ASN A 4 -22.11 -0.71 3.57
N THR A 5 -22.36 0.36 4.31
CA THR A 5 -23.33 0.40 5.40
C THR A 5 -24.75 0.08 4.91
N HIS A 6 -25.17 0.70 3.79
CA HIS A 6 -26.48 0.39 3.21
C HIS A 6 -26.59 -1.07 2.72
N LYS A 7 -25.52 -1.60 2.12
CA LYS A 7 -25.48 -3.00 1.69
C LYS A 7 -25.58 -3.98 2.86
N ARG A 8 -24.90 -3.70 3.97
CA ARG A 8 -25.01 -4.48 5.21
C ARG A 8 -26.41 -4.46 5.76
N ILE A 9 -27.04 -3.29 5.85
CA ILE A 9 -28.41 -3.16 6.34
C ILE A 9 -29.38 -3.98 5.46
N ILE A 10 -29.25 -3.87 4.13
CA ILE A 10 -30.08 -4.64 3.20
C ILE A 10 -29.88 -6.14 3.40
N LEU A 11 -28.65 -6.61 3.55
CA LEU A 11 -28.37 -8.04 3.79
C LEU A 11 -28.91 -8.52 5.11
N ILE A 12 -28.81 -7.74 6.19
CA ILE A 12 -29.39 -8.08 7.49
C ILE A 12 -30.91 -8.21 7.38
N ILE A 13 -31.56 -7.31 6.66
CA ILE A 13 -33.02 -7.38 6.45
C ILE A 13 -33.40 -8.63 5.64
N ILE A 14 -32.70 -8.92 4.54
CA ILE A 14 -32.96 -10.11 3.72
C ILE A 14 -32.75 -11.38 4.53
N ASP A 15 -31.65 -11.45 5.29
CA ASP A 15 -31.32 -12.62 6.11
C ASP A 15 -32.33 -12.82 7.25
N PHE A 16 -32.80 -11.72 7.86
CA PHE A 16 -33.88 -11.77 8.86
C PHE A 16 -35.18 -12.30 8.25
N ILE A 17 -35.57 -11.81 7.07
CA ILE A 17 -36.79 -12.27 6.34
C ILE A 17 -36.67 -13.77 6.02
N PHE A 18 -35.50 -14.22 5.56
CA PHE A 18 -35.23 -15.62 5.23
C PHE A 18 -35.29 -16.53 6.48
N SER A 19 -34.68 -16.09 7.58
CA SER A 19 -34.72 -16.80 8.86
C SER A 19 -36.12 -16.87 9.43
N TRP A 20 -36.91 -15.79 9.27
CA TRP A 20 -38.35 -15.77 9.61
C TRP A 20 -39.15 -16.76 8.76
N TYR A 21 -38.91 -16.79 7.43
CA TYR A 21 -39.56 -17.75 6.53
C TYR A 21 -39.26 -19.20 6.94
N ILE A 22 -38.03 -19.55 7.29
CA ILE A 22 -37.66 -20.86 7.80
C ILE A 22 -38.44 -21.18 9.09
N TRP A 23 -38.59 -20.20 9.96
CA TRP A 23 -39.44 -20.34 11.17
C TRP A 23 -40.89 -20.68 10.83
N GLU A 24 -41.52 -19.93 9.96
CA GLU A 24 -42.92 -20.15 9.54
C GLU A 24 -43.09 -21.51 8.85
N VAL A 25 -42.20 -21.91 7.97
CA VAL A 25 -42.22 -23.22 7.30
C VAL A 25 -42.12 -24.36 8.33
N ASN A 26 -41.28 -24.26 9.35
CA ASN A 26 -41.17 -25.27 10.38
C ASN A 26 -42.48 -25.36 11.22
N ILE A 27 -43.14 -24.25 11.49
CA ILE A 27 -44.46 -24.23 12.14
C ILE A 27 -45.53 -24.90 11.28
N SER A 28 -45.59 -24.56 9.99
CA SER A 28 -46.58 -25.08 9.06
C SER A 28 -46.46 -26.58 8.77
N LEU A 29 -45.26 -27.14 8.90
CA LEU A 29 -44.99 -28.58 8.78
C LEU A 29 -45.41 -29.40 10.07
N GLY A 30 -46.14 -28.77 10.97
CA GLY A 30 -46.67 -29.46 12.18
C GLY A 30 -45.66 -29.77 13.26
N ASN A 31 -44.48 -29.15 13.20
CA ASN A 31 -43.54 -29.19 14.30
C ASN A 31 -44.00 -28.19 15.37
N PRO A 32 -44.67 -28.64 16.49
CA PRO A 32 -45.22 -27.71 17.45
C PRO A 32 -44.06 -26.97 18.13
N CYS A 33 -43.97 -25.67 17.93
CA CYS A 33 -42.99 -24.80 18.58
C CYS A 33 -43.31 -24.49 20.05
N TYR A 34 -44.07 -25.34 20.72
CA TYR A 34 -44.42 -25.15 22.13
C TYR A 34 -43.59 -26.08 23.00
N THR A 35 -42.80 -25.52 23.91
CA THR A 35 -41.87 -26.11 24.86
C THR A 35 -40.47 -26.43 24.30
N THR A 36 -40.11 -27.71 24.15
CA THR A 36 -38.81 -28.15 23.61
C THR A 36 -38.65 -27.88 22.11
N ALA A 37 -39.75 -27.77 21.33
CA ALA A 37 -39.76 -27.46 19.93
C ALA A 37 -39.44 -25.96 19.65
N PHE A 38 -39.89 -25.05 20.53
CA PHE A 38 -39.54 -23.63 20.44
C PHE A 38 -38.04 -23.41 20.42
N SER A 39 -37.31 -24.07 21.31
CA SER A 39 -35.83 -23.94 21.34
C SER A 39 -35.17 -24.45 20.07
N ARG A 40 -35.71 -25.50 19.41
CA ARG A 40 -35.20 -26.04 18.14
C ARG A 40 -35.45 -25.08 16.97
N CYS A 41 -36.67 -24.54 16.83
CA CYS A 41 -36.99 -23.56 15.78
C CYS A 41 -36.17 -22.27 15.95
N PHE A 42 -36.06 -21.79 17.18
CA PHE A 42 -35.23 -20.63 17.50
C PHE A 42 -33.76 -20.88 17.18
N THR A 43 -33.22 -22.02 17.61
CA THR A 43 -31.83 -22.39 17.31
C THR A 43 -31.60 -22.52 15.82
N LEU A 44 -32.53 -23.14 15.06
CA LEU A 44 -32.42 -23.28 13.62
C LEU A 44 -32.40 -21.92 12.92
N SER A 45 -33.32 -21.01 13.30
CA SER A 45 -33.39 -19.66 12.72
C SER A 45 -32.14 -18.83 13.02
N VAL A 46 -31.65 -18.85 14.26
CA VAL A 46 -30.43 -18.16 14.67
C VAL A 46 -29.20 -18.77 13.95
N THR A 47 -29.14 -20.10 13.86
CA THR A 47 -28.03 -20.78 13.17
C THR A 47 -28.02 -20.41 11.67
N THR A 48 -29.19 -20.39 11.02
CA THR A 48 -29.33 -20.00 9.62
C THR A 48 -28.88 -18.55 9.42
N PHE A 49 -29.35 -17.64 10.31
CA PHE A 49 -28.92 -16.24 10.28
C PHE A 49 -27.40 -16.13 10.40
N LEU A 50 -26.77 -16.80 11.34
CA LEU A 50 -25.33 -16.75 11.53
C LEU A 50 -24.54 -17.37 10.36
N ILE A 51 -25.04 -18.48 9.78
CA ILE A 51 -24.38 -19.13 8.62
C ILE A 51 -24.38 -18.22 7.40
N ILE A 52 -25.43 -17.42 7.19
CA ILE A 52 -25.53 -16.50 6.07
C ILE A 52 -24.78 -15.19 6.38
N TYR A 53 -25.07 -14.56 7.52
CA TYR A 53 -24.54 -13.25 7.89
C TYR A 53 -23.03 -13.23 8.09
N VAL A 54 -22.47 -14.20 8.82
CA VAL A 54 -21.05 -14.19 9.19
C VAL A 54 -20.10 -14.20 7.98
N PRO A 55 -20.29 -15.05 6.96
CA PRO A 55 -19.46 -15.00 5.75
C PRO A 55 -19.54 -13.66 5.01
N PHE A 56 -20.71 -13.04 4.94
CA PHE A 56 -20.87 -11.73 4.31
C PHE A 56 -20.18 -10.63 5.12
N GLU A 57 -20.31 -10.64 6.44
CA GLU A 57 -19.63 -9.67 7.30
C GLU A 57 -18.10 -9.82 7.24
N ILE A 58 -17.59 -11.05 7.21
CA ILE A 58 -16.17 -11.32 6.99
C ILE A 58 -15.75 -10.77 5.61
N TYR A 59 -16.54 -11.02 4.56
CA TYR A 59 -16.26 -10.49 3.22
C TYR A 59 -16.24 -8.96 3.18
N PHE A 60 -17.27 -8.28 3.75
CA PHE A 60 -17.32 -6.83 3.78
C PHE A 60 -16.20 -6.22 4.63
N SER A 61 -15.92 -6.80 5.80
CA SER A 61 -14.84 -6.35 6.66
C SER A 61 -13.47 -6.52 6.00
N PHE A 62 -13.25 -7.65 5.32
CA PHE A 62 -12.05 -7.89 4.52
C PHE A 62 -11.95 -6.90 3.37
N ARG A 63 -13.06 -6.67 2.64
CA ARG A 63 -13.11 -5.72 1.54
C ARG A 63 -12.82 -4.30 1.99
N GLU A 64 -13.42 -3.83 3.09
CA GLU A 64 -13.14 -2.51 3.66
C GLU A 64 -11.70 -2.38 4.12
N LEU A 65 -11.17 -3.42 4.77
CA LEU A 65 -9.80 -3.41 5.26
C LEU A 65 -8.77 -3.37 4.13
N TRP A 66 -9.02 -4.08 3.02
CA TRP A 66 -8.02 -4.30 1.98
C TRP A 66 -8.28 -3.56 0.67
N PHE A 67 -9.55 -3.25 0.32
CA PHE A 67 -9.89 -2.72 -0.99
C PHE A 67 -10.57 -1.35 -0.97
N GLU A 68 -11.24 -0.95 0.11
CA GLU A 68 -11.98 0.32 0.19
C GLU A 68 -11.40 1.24 1.27
N ARG A 69 -10.07 1.30 1.35
CA ARG A 69 -9.37 2.02 2.42
C ARG A 69 -9.58 3.53 2.38
N TRP A 70 -9.77 4.08 1.19
CA TRP A 70 -9.71 5.53 0.99
C TRP A 70 -10.81 6.02 0.06
N PRO A 71 -11.49 7.15 0.39
CA PRO A 71 -12.43 7.77 -0.53
C PRO A 71 -11.68 8.27 -1.77
N LYS A 72 -12.34 8.20 -2.93
CA LYS A 72 -11.82 8.83 -4.14
C LYS A 72 -11.90 10.36 -3.94
N LEU A 73 -10.75 11.02 -4.08
CA LEU A 73 -10.67 12.46 -4.10
C LEU A 73 -10.84 12.94 -5.54
N TYR A 74 -11.64 13.96 -5.73
CA TYR A 74 -11.77 14.68 -7.00
C TYR A 74 -11.44 16.15 -6.75
N LEU A 75 -10.35 16.61 -7.38
CA LEU A 75 -9.91 18.00 -7.29
C LEU A 75 -9.93 18.56 -8.71
N LYS A 76 -10.77 19.57 -8.94
CA LYS A 76 -11.00 20.18 -10.27
C LYS A 76 -9.72 20.74 -10.91
N ASP A 77 -8.78 21.21 -10.09
CA ASP A 77 -7.55 21.86 -10.54
C ASP A 77 -6.43 20.88 -10.88
N LEU A 78 -6.66 19.58 -10.77
CA LEU A 78 -5.66 18.56 -11.10
C LEU A 78 -5.93 17.93 -12.47
N GLU A 79 -4.93 18.00 -13.32
CA GLU A 79 -4.85 17.23 -14.56
C GLU A 79 -4.28 15.85 -14.28
N VAL A 80 -4.97 14.81 -14.70
CA VAL A 80 -4.53 13.43 -14.57
C VAL A 80 -4.39 12.83 -15.97
N THR A 81 -3.18 12.72 -16.46
CA THR A 81 -2.87 12.12 -17.76
C THR A 81 -2.43 10.68 -17.57
N SER A 82 -3.14 9.74 -18.23
CA SER A 82 -2.74 8.33 -18.22
C SER A 82 -1.65 8.08 -19.26
N ILE A 83 -0.53 7.51 -18.84
CA ILE A 83 0.62 7.20 -19.68
C ILE A 83 1.01 5.72 -19.55
N LYS A 84 1.80 5.25 -20.50
CA LYS A 84 2.42 3.92 -20.46
C LYS A 84 3.93 4.07 -20.52
N ILE A 85 4.62 3.33 -19.63
CA ILE A 85 6.08 3.37 -19.54
C ILE A 85 6.63 2.02 -19.94
N ASN A 86 7.59 1.99 -20.86
CA ASN A 86 8.28 0.78 -21.27
C ASN A 86 9.17 0.25 -20.14
N VAL A 87 9.01 -1.03 -19.83
CA VAL A 87 9.87 -1.80 -18.94
C VAL A 87 10.32 -3.08 -19.64
N SER A 88 11.20 -3.85 -19.02
CA SER A 88 11.88 -4.99 -19.67
C SER A 88 10.96 -5.97 -20.40
N ASN A 89 9.71 -6.16 -19.95
CA ASN A 89 8.80 -7.17 -20.49
C ASN A 89 7.41 -6.61 -20.82
N GLY A 90 7.30 -5.33 -21.19
CA GLY A 90 6.05 -4.71 -21.61
C GLY A 90 5.82 -3.30 -21.06
N LEU A 91 4.55 -2.91 -20.88
CA LEU A 91 4.16 -1.54 -20.58
C LEU A 91 3.52 -1.47 -19.18
N LEU A 92 4.08 -0.65 -18.30
CA LEU A 92 3.44 -0.25 -17.05
C LEU A 92 2.46 0.91 -17.30
N SER A 93 1.32 0.83 -16.66
CA SER A 93 0.36 1.94 -16.65
C SER A 93 0.67 2.90 -15.51
N ALA A 94 0.77 4.18 -15.83
CA ALA A 94 1.00 5.23 -14.86
C ALA A 94 0.05 6.40 -15.08
N ASN A 95 -0.13 7.21 -14.05
CA ASN A 95 -0.82 8.50 -14.10
C ASN A 95 0.21 9.59 -13.79
N LEU A 96 0.33 10.54 -14.69
CA LEU A 96 1.01 11.79 -14.47
C LEU A 96 0.00 12.81 -13.98
N VAL A 97 0.23 13.39 -12.80
CA VAL A 97 -0.71 14.34 -12.17
C VAL A 97 -0.02 15.68 -11.96
N LYS A 98 -0.62 16.72 -12.49
CA LYS A 98 -0.14 18.11 -12.40
C LYS A 98 -1.25 19.04 -11.91
N ASN A 99 -0.88 20.12 -11.26
CA ASN A 99 -1.81 21.19 -10.95
C ASN A 99 -1.93 22.11 -12.17
N GLN A 100 -3.13 22.25 -12.73
CA GLN A 100 -3.40 23.16 -13.86
C GLN A 100 -3.35 24.63 -13.45
N ASN A 101 -3.60 24.94 -12.20
CA ASN A 101 -3.70 26.32 -11.70
C ASN A 101 -2.34 26.84 -11.21
N GLN A 102 -1.34 26.83 -12.11
CA GLN A 102 0.03 27.28 -11.81
C GLN A 102 0.08 28.75 -11.37
N ALA A 103 -0.90 29.58 -11.75
CA ALA A 103 -0.97 30.98 -11.32
C ALA A 103 -1.18 31.13 -9.80
N LYS A 104 -1.79 30.13 -9.15
CA LYS A 104 -2.06 30.13 -7.70
C LYS A 104 -1.06 29.32 -6.89
N THR A 105 -0.29 28.43 -7.53
CA THR A 105 0.61 27.50 -6.85
C THR A 105 1.99 27.54 -7.50
N LYS A 106 3.00 28.00 -6.74
CA LYS A 106 4.39 28.00 -7.21
C LYS A 106 4.83 26.55 -7.50
N SER A 107 5.28 26.27 -8.71
CA SER A 107 5.88 24.97 -9.06
C SER A 107 7.05 24.64 -8.11
N LYS A 108 7.08 23.41 -7.61
CA LYS A 108 8.14 22.94 -6.69
C LYS A 108 9.38 22.43 -7.43
N ASN A 109 9.37 22.41 -8.77
CA ASN A 109 10.43 21.85 -9.60
C ASN A 109 10.86 20.43 -9.12
N ALA A 110 9.92 19.61 -8.71
CA ALA A 110 10.14 18.26 -8.23
C ALA A 110 9.04 17.31 -8.70
N LEU A 111 9.46 16.12 -9.14
CA LEU A 111 8.60 15.01 -9.53
C LEU A 111 8.65 13.94 -8.44
N ILE A 112 7.49 13.47 -8.01
CA ILE A 112 7.36 12.42 -6.99
C ILE A 112 6.88 11.14 -7.64
N ILE A 113 7.70 10.08 -7.58
CA ILE A 113 7.33 8.73 -8.01
C ILE A 113 6.63 8.01 -6.84
N ILE A 114 5.42 7.52 -7.07
CA ILE A 114 4.61 6.83 -6.05
C ILE A 114 4.60 5.32 -6.30
N CYS A 115 5.16 4.56 -5.36
CA CYS A 115 5.23 3.10 -5.37
C CYS A 115 4.28 2.50 -4.34
N HIS A 116 3.19 1.88 -4.81
CA HIS A 116 2.15 1.31 -3.95
C HIS A 116 2.54 -0.04 -3.34
N GLY A 117 1.78 -0.48 -2.33
CA GLY A 117 1.93 -1.75 -1.62
C GLY A 117 1.49 -2.98 -2.44
N PHE A 118 1.50 -4.16 -1.78
CA PHE A 118 1.25 -5.46 -2.42
C PHE A 118 -0.14 -5.59 -3.05
N SER A 119 -1.17 -5.11 -2.34
CA SER A 119 -2.58 -5.25 -2.75
C SER A 119 -3.21 -3.93 -3.22
N ASP A 120 -2.38 -2.92 -3.45
CA ASP A 120 -2.84 -1.60 -3.84
C ASP A 120 -2.73 -1.37 -5.34
N THR A 121 -3.19 -0.21 -5.77
CA THR A 121 -3.07 0.34 -7.12
C THR A 121 -2.75 1.83 -7.01
N LYS A 122 -2.33 2.44 -8.12
CA LYS A 122 -2.10 3.89 -8.16
C LYS A 122 -3.32 4.71 -7.71
N GLU A 123 -4.54 4.27 -8.06
CA GLU A 123 -5.76 4.98 -7.69
C GLU A 123 -6.04 4.98 -6.18
N LYS A 124 -5.61 3.93 -5.47
CA LYS A 124 -5.86 3.84 -4.02
C LYS A 124 -5.01 4.79 -3.19
N LEU A 125 -3.92 5.30 -3.74
CA LEU A 125 -3.04 6.26 -3.08
C LEU A 125 -3.35 7.72 -3.41
N GLN A 126 -4.45 8.01 -4.13
CA GLN A 126 -4.86 9.38 -4.48
C GLN A 126 -4.98 10.30 -3.26
N TYR A 127 -5.46 9.76 -2.13
CA TYR A 127 -5.54 10.50 -0.86
C TYR A 127 -4.19 11.06 -0.41
N LEU A 128 -3.10 10.39 -0.77
CA LEU A 128 -1.74 10.77 -0.42
C LEU A 128 -1.16 11.75 -1.43
N TYR A 129 -1.25 11.45 -2.71
CA TYR A 129 -0.51 12.19 -3.72
C TYR A 129 -1.29 13.32 -4.37
N PHE A 130 -2.63 13.35 -4.37
CA PHE A 130 -3.38 14.49 -4.86
C PHE A 130 -3.12 15.76 -4.05
N PRO A 131 -3.08 15.74 -2.70
CA PRO A 131 -2.66 16.91 -1.93
C PRO A 131 -1.26 17.42 -2.28
N LEU A 132 -0.32 16.51 -2.59
CA LEU A 132 1.04 16.87 -3.01
C LEU A 132 1.03 17.53 -4.39
N ALA A 133 0.26 16.99 -5.35
CA ALA A 133 0.08 17.61 -6.66
C ALA A 133 -0.55 19.00 -6.54
N TYR A 134 -1.54 19.15 -5.65
CA TYR A 134 -2.17 20.45 -5.38
C TYR A 134 -1.17 21.47 -4.84
N GLN A 135 -0.14 21.05 -4.11
CA GLN A 135 0.96 21.88 -3.61
C GLN A 135 2.05 22.19 -4.66
N GLY A 136 1.86 21.79 -5.92
CA GLY A 136 2.76 22.11 -7.03
C GLY A 136 3.83 21.08 -7.35
N TYR A 137 3.78 19.89 -6.74
CA TYR A 137 4.61 18.75 -7.16
C TYR A 137 4.02 18.06 -8.39
N ILE A 138 4.88 17.59 -9.28
CA ILE A 138 4.49 16.69 -10.36
C ILE A 138 4.46 15.27 -9.78
N ILE A 139 3.38 14.53 -9.99
CA ILE A 139 3.24 13.17 -9.46
C ILE A 139 3.25 12.15 -10.59
N LEU A 140 4.07 11.12 -10.45
CA LEU A 140 4.07 9.93 -11.30
C LEU A 140 3.66 8.72 -10.45
N ALA A 141 2.39 8.37 -10.48
CA ALA A 141 1.85 7.20 -9.79
C ALA A 141 1.62 6.06 -10.78
N TYR A 142 2.20 4.89 -10.56
CA TYR A 142 2.07 3.76 -11.47
C TYR A 142 1.50 2.51 -10.81
N ASP A 143 0.85 1.66 -11.61
CA ASP A 143 0.49 0.31 -11.20
C ASP A 143 1.70 -0.60 -11.38
N ALA A 144 2.21 -1.16 -10.30
CA ALA A 144 3.27 -2.15 -10.37
C ALA A 144 2.79 -3.40 -11.11
N ARG A 145 3.73 -4.19 -11.65
CA ARG A 145 3.42 -5.43 -12.36
C ARG A 145 2.46 -6.33 -11.56
N GLY A 146 1.54 -6.98 -12.25
CA GLY A 146 0.54 -7.85 -11.64
C GLY A 146 -0.56 -7.13 -10.85
N THR A 147 -0.67 -5.79 -10.96
CA THR A 147 -1.67 -4.99 -10.24
C THR A 147 -2.41 -4.03 -11.17
N GLY A 148 -3.58 -3.56 -10.77
CA GLY A 148 -4.36 -2.54 -11.45
C GLY A 148 -4.46 -2.78 -12.96
N THR A 149 -4.15 -1.76 -13.74
CA THR A 149 -4.13 -1.83 -15.21
C THR A 149 -2.86 -2.50 -15.77
N SER A 150 -1.81 -2.69 -14.95
CA SER A 150 -0.59 -3.47 -15.29
C SER A 150 -0.69 -4.96 -14.90
N LYS A 151 -1.90 -5.48 -14.59
CA LYS A 151 -2.10 -6.85 -14.08
C LYS A 151 -1.61 -7.95 -15.03
N LYS A 152 -1.57 -7.68 -16.34
CA LYS A 152 -1.13 -8.64 -17.37
C LYS A 152 0.40 -8.72 -17.51
N LEU A 153 1.14 -7.79 -16.93
CA LEU A 153 2.61 -7.71 -17.08
C LEU A 153 3.38 -8.73 -16.21
N GLY A 154 2.72 -9.56 -15.44
CA GLY A 154 3.37 -10.55 -14.58
C GLY A 154 2.68 -10.74 -13.24
N LYS A 155 3.40 -11.26 -12.27
CA LYS A 155 2.84 -11.56 -10.95
C LYS A 155 3.12 -10.41 -9.96
N ARG A 156 2.11 -10.08 -9.14
CA ARG A 156 2.22 -9.00 -8.14
C ARG A 156 3.26 -9.24 -7.04
N GLY A 157 3.68 -10.48 -6.84
CA GLY A 157 4.66 -10.88 -5.84
C GLY A 157 6.09 -10.93 -6.37
N ASP A 158 6.31 -10.61 -7.63
CA ASP A 158 7.65 -10.54 -8.20
C ASP A 158 8.31 -9.19 -7.82
N PHE A 159 8.80 -9.14 -6.57
CA PHE A 159 9.33 -7.91 -6.00
C PHE A 159 10.69 -7.52 -6.62
N LEU A 160 11.47 -8.50 -7.08
CA LEU A 160 12.75 -8.21 -7.76
C LEU A 160 12.50 -7.50 -9.09
N GLU A 161 11.55 -7.98 -9.85
CA GLU A 161 11.17 -7.31 -11.09
C GLU A 161 10.54 -5.93 -10.84
N ARG A 162 9.79 -5.72 -9.72
CA ARG A 162 9.31 -4.39 -9.34
C ARG A 162 10.45 -3.39 -9.09
N ILE A 163 11.56 -3.85 -8.51
CA ILE A 163 12.76 -3.00 -8.30
C ILE A 163 13.37 -2.64 -9.65
N LYS A 164 13.46 -3.59 -10.60
CA LYS A 164 13.98 -3.33 -11.96
C LYS A 164 13.05 -2.37 -12.72
N ASP A 165 11.74 -2.58 -12.64
CA ASP A 165 10.74 -1.69 -13.24
C ASP A 165 10.86 -0.26 -12.70
N PHE A 166 11.05 -0.13 -11.38
CA PHE A 166 11.24 1.19 -10.75
C PHE A 166 12.47 1.91 -11.31
N LYS A 167 13.60 1.21 -11.47
CA LYS A 167 14.80 1.79 -12.10
C LYS A 167 14.53 2.25 -13.53
N LYS A 168 13.78 1.45 -14.31
CA LYS A 168 13.36 1.85 -15.67
C LYS A 168 12.42 3.06 -15.67
N ILE A 169 11.58 3.21 -14.65
CA ILE A 169 10.74 4.42 -14.49
C ILE A 169 11.62 5.64 -14.20
N VAL A 170 12.62 5.53 -13.34
CA VAL A 170 13.56 6.63 -13.05
C VAL A 170 14.33 7.01 -14.33
N GLU A 171 14.85 6.03 -15.08
CA GLU A 171 15.49 6.24 -16.37
C GLU A 171 14.54 6.96 -17.35
N TRP A 172 13.29 6.49 -17.47
CA TRP A 172 12.28 7.11 -18.31
C TRP A 172 12.03 8.57 -17.93
N VAL A 173 11.89 8.88 -16.63
CA VAL A 173 11.72 10.27 -16.17
C VAL A 173 12.90 11.15 -16.63
N LYS A 174 14.12 10.65 -16.56
CA LYS A 174 15.33 11.38 -16.96
C LYS A 174 15.42 11.62 -18.48
N THR A 175 14.81 10.76 -19.29
CA THR A 175 14.78 10.92 -20.77
C THR A 175 13.72 11.91 -21.26
N GLN A 176 12.79 12.33 -20.39
CA GLN A 176 11.77 13.32 -20.79
C GLN A 176 12.33 14.74 -20.66
N GLU A 177 12.34 15.50 -21.75
CA GLU A 177 12.82 16.89 -21.76
C GLU A 177 12.11 17.75 -20.71
N GLU A 178 10.80 17.52 -20.54
CA GLU A 178 9.97 18.22 -19.57
C GLU A 178 10.48 18.07 -18.12
N PHE A 179 11.20 16.98 -17.80
CA PHE A 179 11.68 16.67 -16.44
C PHE A 179 13.20 16.76 -16.30
N SER A 180 13.92 17.22 -17.33
CA SER A 180 15.39 17.24 -17.39
C SER A 180 16.05 17.94 -16.19
N ASN A 181 15.45 19.02 -15.71
CA ASN A 181 15.93 19.81 -14.56
C ASN A 181 15.08 19.62 -13.30
N THR A 182 14.26 18.57 -13.25
CA THR A 182 13.34 18.32 -12.14
C THR A 182 13.96 17.38 -11.12
N LYS A 183 13.92 17.73 -9.84
CA LYS A 183 14.33 16.84 -8.74
C LYS A 183 13.42 15.63 -8.67
N ILE A 184 13.99 14.44 -8.47
CA ILE A 184 13.21 13.21 -8.33
C ILE A 184 13.12 12.83 -6.85
N TYR A 185 11.89 12.75 -6.35
CA TYR A 185 11.55 12.23 -5.02
C TYR A 185 10.76 10.95 -5.17
N CYS A 186 10.82 10.07 -4.17
CA CYS A 186 10.12 8.80 -4.20
C CYS A 186 9.33 8.57 -2.90
N ILE A 187 8.12 8.05 -3.03
CA ILE A 187 7.32 7.58 -1.89
C ILE A 187 6.96 6.13 -2.13
N GLY A 188 7.34 5.26 -1.20
CA GLY A 188 7.00 3.84 -1.23
C GLY A 188 6.18 3.42 -0.02
N PHE A 189 5.15 2.62 -0.26
CA PHE A 189 4.30 2.07 0.78
C PHE A 189 4.46 0.55 0.86
N SER A 190 4.78 0.00 2.03
CA SER A 190 4.93 -1.46 2.26
C SER A 190 5.97 -2.08 1.28
N ILE A 191 5.55 -2.94 0.37
CA ILE A 191 6.42 -3.47 -0.69
C ILE A 191 6.95 -2.35 -1.60
N GLY A 192 6.17 -1.30 -1.85
CA GLY A 192 6.64 -0.10 -2.54
C GLY A 192 7.80 0.58 -1.80
N ALA A 193 7.83 0.53 -0.46
CA ALA A 193 8.94 1.07 0.33
C ALA A 193 10.23 0.27 0.12
N ILE A 194 10.14 -1.07 0.00
CA ILE A 194 11.28 -1.90 -0.42
C ILE A 194 11.75 -1.46 -1.81
N THR A 195 10.81 -1.33 -2.74
CA THR A 195 11.10 -0.96 -4.13
C THR A 195 11.88 0.34 -4.23
N VAL A 196 11.44 1.41 -3.53
CA VAL A 196 12.12 2.72 -3.59
C VAL A 196 13.45 2.73 -2.84
N ILE A 197 13.60 1.98 -1.74
CA ILE A 197 14.88 1.88 -1.05
C ILE A 197 15.85 1.05 -1.90
N SER A 198 15.48 -0.16 -2.30
CA SER A 198 16.39 -1.06 -3.01
C SER A 198 16.72 -0.60 -4.43
N GLY A 199 15.80 0.13 -5.07
CA GLY A 199 16.03 0.67 -6.39
C GLY A 199 16.61 2.08 -6.42
N GLY A 200 16.47 2.85 -5.34
CA GLY A 200 16.74 4.28 -5.35
C GLY A 200 17.68 4.82 -4.28
N PHE A 201 18.04 4.02 -3.25
CA PHE A 201 18.88 4.54 -2.17
C PHE A 201 20.25 5.05 -2.65
N LEU A 202 20.91 4.27 -3.50
CA LEU A 202 22.22 4.62 -4.08
C LEU A 202 22.12 5.30 -5.46
N ASP A 203 20.92 5.60 -5.94
CA ASP A 203 20.74 6.29 -7.21
C ASP A 203 20.89 7.81 -7.02
N GLU A 204 21.89 8.40 -7.63
CA GLU A 204 22.21 9.82 -7.53
C GLU A 204 21.10 10.72 -8.11
N ASN A 205 20.28 10.21 -9.03
CA ASN A 205 19.18 10.96 -9.61
C ASN A 205 18.02 11.16 -8.62
N ILE A 206 17.96 10.35 -7.57
CA ILE A 206 16.90 10.44 -6.56
C ILE A 206 17.41 11.23 -5.38
N GLU A 207 16.80 12.35 -5.06
CA GLU A 207 17.23 13.24 -3.97
C GLU A 207 16.62 12.86 -2.61
N LYS A 208 15.34 12.46 -2.58
CA LYS A 208 14.62 12.11 -1.33
C LYS A 208 13.76 10.87 -1.48
N ILE A 209 13.73 10.06 -0.44
CA ILE A 209 12.93 8.84 -0.37
C ILE A 209 12.08 8.85 0.89
N ILE A 210 10.81 8.53 0.78
CA ILE A 210 9.92 8.29 1.93
C ILE A 210 9.50 6.83 1.92
N ALA A 211 9.82 6.11 2.99
CA ALA A 211 9.51 4.71 3.17
C ALA A 211 8.43 4.53 4.26
N ILE A 212 7.21 4.21 3.83
CA ILE A 212 6.06 4.04 4.72
C ILE A 212 5.83 2.55 4.98
N SER A 213 5.83 2.13 6.24
CA SER A 213 5.62 0.75 6.68
C SER A 213 6.54 -0.26 5.98
N SER A 214 7.84 0.06 5.85
CA SER A 214 8.85 -0.82 5.25
C SER A 214 9.21 -1.98 6.17
N ILE A 215 9.48 -3.15 5.58
CA ILE A 215 10.23 -4.20 6.30
C ILE A 215 11.70 -3.81 6.43
N SER A 216 12.42 -4.49 7.33
CA SER A 216 13.88 -4.42 7.44
C SER A 216 14.56 -5.55 6.66
N CYS A 217 14.29 -6.79 7.05
CA CYS A 217 14.86 -8.00 6.45
C CYS A 217 13.77 -8.88 5.85
N TYR A 218 13.90 -9.23 4.58
CA TYR A 218 12.89 -9.98 3.85
C TYR A 218 12.66 -11.39 4.42
N LYS A 219 13.70 -12.20 4.57
CA LYS A 219 13.61 -13.57 5.13
C LYS A 219 12.93 -13.62 6.52
N GLN A 220 13.00 -12.55 7.31
CA GLN A 220 12.39 -12.47 8.65
C GLN A 220 10.89 -12.18 8.61
N ASN A 221 10.38 -11.63 7.49
CA ASN A 221 9.00 -11.21 7.32
C ASN A 221 8.18 -12.16 6.44
N ILE A 222 8.78 -13.23 5.91
CA ILE A 222 8.07 -14.30 5.20
C ILE A 222 7.31 -15.16 6.22
N PRO A 223 6.01 -15.43 6.04
CA PRO A 223 5.24 -16.29 6.92
C PRO A 223 5.71 -17.76 6.76
N LYS A 224 6.45 -18.28 7.74
CA LYS A 224 7.05 -19.62 7.69
C LYS A 224 6.13 -20.75 8.20
N TYR A 225 5.07 -20.40 8.94
CA TYR A 225 4.29 -21.37 9.72
C TYR A 225 2.84 -21.54 9.27
N ASN A 226 2.43 -20.89 8.20
CA ASN A 226 1.07 -21.02 7.67
C ASN A 226 1.11 -21.47 6.21
N PRO A 227 0.90 -22.79 5.94
CA PRO A 227 1.01 -23.34 4.59
C PRO A 227 0.01 -22.72 3.61
N VAL A 228 -1.20 -22.34 4.08
CA VAL A 228 -2.22 -21.71 3.23
C VAL A 228 -1.74 -20.33 2.76
N VAL A 229 -1.17 -19.53 3.68
CA VAL A 229 -0.61 -18.22 3.35
C VAL A 229 0.60 -18.38 2.43
N MET A 230 1.47 -19.35 2.70
CA MET A 230 2.64 -19.66 1.84
C MET A 230 2.21 -20.02 0.42
N LEU A 231 1.24 -20.92 0.27
CA LEU A 231 0.70 -21.30 -1.03
C LEU A 231 0.09 -20.10 -1.76
N SER A 232 -0.71 -19.27 -1.06
CA SER A 232 -1.27 -18.05 -1.61
C SER A 232 -0.17 -17.07 -2.09
N TYR A 233 0.94 -16.98 -1.38
CA TYR A 233 2.06 -16.13 -1.77
C TYR A 233 2.80 -16.68 -2.99
N LEU A 234 3.04 -18.00 -3.05
CA LEU A 234 3.64 -18.66 -4.22
C LEU A 234 2.79 -18.44 -5.47
N MET A 235 1.48 -18.62 -5.38
CA MET A 235 0.56 -18.38 -6.51
C MET A 235 0.63 -16.94 -7.01
N LYS A 236 0.87 -15.98 -6.12
CA LYS A 236 1.05 -14.57 -6.46
C LYS A 236 2.46 -14.21 -6.93
N GLY A 237 3.40 -15.18 -6.94
CA GLY A 237 4.77 -15.02 -7.39
C GLY A 237 5.72 -14.47 -6.33
N VAL A 238 5.35 -14.53 -5.03
CA VAL A 238 6.24 -14.13 -3.94
C VAL A 238 7.36 -15.17 -3.79
N LYS A 239 8.59 -14.70 -3.79
CA LYS A 239 9.78 -15.54 -3.58
C LYS A 239 9.90 -15.93 -2.10
N LEU A 240 9.48 -17.15 -1.75
CA LEU A 240 9.52 -17.63 -0.36
C LEU A 240 10.92 -18.04 0.09
N PHE A 241 11.74 -18.51 -0.83
CA PHE A 241 13.11 -19.00 -0.57
C PHE A 241 14.11 -18.21 -1.44
N PRO A 242 14.37 -16.93 -1.12
CA PRO A 242 15.36 -16.15 -1.86
C PRO A 242 16.77 -16.64 -1.52
N ASN A 243 17.66 -16.64 -2.54
CA ASN A 243 19.09 -16.78 -2.28
C ASN A 243 19.63 -15.53 -1.56
N ASP A 244 20.91 -15.50 -1.23
CA ASP A 244 21.46 -14.40 -0.42
C ASP A 244 21.49 -13.07 -1.17
N VAL A 245 21.77 -13.09 -2.47
CA VAL A 245 21.72 -11.87 -3.33
C VAL A 245 20.30 -11.32 -3.40
N GLU A 246 19.33 -12.19 -3.70
CA GLU A 246 17.92 -11.81 -3.76
C GLU A 246 17.41 -11.31 -2.40
N ASN A 247 17.79 -12.00 -1.31
CA ASN A 247 17.42 -11.58 0.03
C ASN A 247 18.00 -10.21 0.38
N LYS A 248 19.24 -9.93 -0.01
CA LYS A 248 19.86 -8.61 0.17
C LYS A 248 19.08 -7.55 -0.60
N MET A 249 18.81 -7.77 -1.88
CA MET A 249 18.04 -6.84 -2.71
C MET A 249 16.63 -6.56 -2.17
N LEU A 250 16.01 -7.53 -1.49
CA LEU A 250 14.67 -7.41 -0.91
C LEU A 250 14.68 -6.95 0.55
N SER A 251 15.86 -6.74 1.16
CA SER A 251 16.03 -6.37 2.56
C SER A 251 16.65 -4.98 2.70
N PRO A 252 15.87 -3.93 2.89
CA PRO A 252 16.36 -2.57 3.09
C PRO A 252 17.49 -2.48 4.10
N TYR A 253 17.37 -3.15 5.24
CA TYR A 253 18.39 -3.18 6.28
C TYR A 253 19.75 -3.69 5.77
N LEU A 254 19.78 -4.83 5.06
CA LEU A 254 21.01 -5.43 4.56
C LEU A 254 21.68 -4.56 3.48
N LEU A 255 20.88 -3.99 2.58
CA LEU A 255 21.37 -3.09 1.55
C LEU A 255 21.97 -1.81 2.15
N ILE A 256 21.29 -1.21 3.11
CA ILE A 256 21.76 -0.01 3.79
C ILE A 256 23.02 -0.33 4.63
N GLN A 257 23.07 -1.50 5.28
CA GLN A 257 24.23 -1.95 6.04
C GLN A 257 25.48 -2.10 5.15
N GLU A 258 25.33 -2.71 3.99
CA GLU A 258 26.40 -2.84 3.01
C GLU A 258 26.89 -1.46 2.55
N ALA A 259 25.98 -0.59 2.11
CA ALA A 259 26.32 0.77 1.72
C ALA A 259 27.04 1.55 2.83
N LYS A 260 26.62 1.39 4.09
CA LYS A 260 27.28 2.01 5.24
C LYS A 260 28.71 1.54 5.44
N ASN A 261 28.99 0.26 5.12
CA ASN A 261 30.34 -0.31 5.28
C ASN A 261 31.26 0.03 4.10
N GLU A 262 30.71 0.27 2.92
CA GLU A 262 31.45 0.47 1.67
C GLU A 262 31.65 1.95 1.31
N LEU A 263 30.70 2.82 1.69
CA LEU A 263 30.75 4.24 1.35
C LEU A 263 31.73 5.00 2.27
N PRO A 264 32.46 6.00 1.75
CA PRO A 264 33.14 6.99 2.55
C PRO A 264 32.17 7.68 3.53
N LEU A 265 32.69 8.11 4.70
CA LEU A 265 31.84 8.68 5.75
C LEU A 265 31.05 9.91 5.29
N GLU A 266 31.61 10.74 4.42
CA GLU A 266 30.93 11.94 3.91
C GLU A 266 29.77 11.56 2.99
N ASP A 267 29.98 10.61 2.09
CA ASP A 267 28.91 10.10 1.21
C ASP A 267 27.82 9.41 2.04
N TRP A 268 28.20 8.61 3.04
CA TRP A 268 27.25 8.00 3.95
C TRP A 268 26.35 9.04 4.65
N LYS A 269 26.92 10.17 5.10
CA LYS A 269 26.14 11.25 5.73
C LYS A 269 25.08 11.82 4.79
N ILE A 270 25.38 11.90 3.49
CA ILE A 270 24.42 12.36 2.47
C ILE A 270 23.34 11.31 2.27
N TYR A 271 23.73 10.07 1.96
CA TYR A 271 22.78 8.99 1.67
C TYR A 271 21.89 8.63 2.87
N SER A 272 22.41 8.64 4.10
CA SER A 272 21.63 8.32 5.30
C SER A 272 20.49 9.33 5.57
N LYS A 273 20.67 10.59 5.17
CA LYS A 273 19.65 11.64 5.29
C LYS A 273 18.59 11.60 4.19
N LYS A 274 18.86 10.88 3.10
CA LYS A 274 17.98 10.75 1.93
C LYS A 274 16.67 10.03 2.23
N ILE A 275 16.58 9.28 3.33
CA ILE A 275 15.42 8.46 3.67
C ILE A 275 14.67 9.02 4.87
N MET A 276 13.39 9.28 4.70
CA MET A 276 12.42 9.47 5.78
C MET A 276 11.66 8.16 6.04
N LEU A 277 11.58 7.75 7.30
CA LEU A 277 10.86 6.56 7.73
C LEU A 277 9.54 6.92 8.39
N ILE A 278 8.46 6.30 7.94
CA ILE A 278 7.11 6.47 8.51
C ILE A 278 6.56 5.10 8.91
N HIS A 279 6.09 4.97 10.17
CA HIS A 279 5.52 3.70 10.64
C HIS A 279 4.48 3.90 11.73
N CYS A 280 3.52 2.99 11.82
CA CYS A 280 2.52 2.97 12.86
C CYS A 280 2.84 1.90 13.92
N LYS A 281 2.86 2.28 15.22
CA LYS A 281 3.21 1.35 16.32
C LYS A 281 2.31 0.11 16.38
N ASN A 282 1.04 0.25 16.03
CA ASN A 282 0.07 -0.84 16.03
C ASN A 282 -0.08 -1.55 14.67
N ASP A 283 0.90 -1.43 13.78
CA ASP A 283 0.93 -2.19 12.52
C ASP A 283 1.09 -3.70 12.83
N ARG A 284 0.06 -4.47 12.45
CA ARG A 284 0.03 -5.93 12.66
C ARG A 284 0.58 -6.72 11.49
N ILE A 285 0.75 -6.09 10.32
CA ILE A 285 1.28 -6.72 9.11
C ILE A 285 2.80 -6.61 9.11
N ILE A 286 3.32 -5.40 9.21
CA ILE A 286 4.75 -5.13 9.34
C ILE A 286 5.02 -4.62 10.76
N LYS A 287 5.55 -5.51 11.58
CA LYS A 287 5.78 -5.21 13.01
C LYS A 287 6.71 -4.03 13.19
N PHE A 288 6.45 -3.20 14.20
CA PHE A 288 7.21 -1.98 14.51
C PHE A 288 8.73 -2.20 14.68
N LYS A 289 9.16 -3.41 15.05
CA LYS A 289 10.60 -3.77 15.10
C LYS A 289 11.34 -3.53 13.78
N ASN A 290 10.66 -3.68 12.62
CA ASN A 290 11.26 -3.41 11.31
C ASN A 290 11.62 -1.93 11.15
N PHE A 291 10.75 -1.04 11.60
CA PHE A 291 11.04 0.39 11.64
C PHE A 291 12.24 0.70 12.55
N GLN A 292 12.28 0.10 13.74
CA GLN A 292 13.37 0.32 14.68
C GLN A 292 14.72 -0.12 14.09
N GLN A 293 14.77 -1.27 13.43
CA GLN A 293 15.98 -1.76 12.75
C GLN A 293 16.43 -0.80 11.63
N ASN A 294 15.50 -0.37 10.76
CA ASN A 294 15.82 0.58 9.69
C ASN A 294 16.26 1.96 10.26
N LYS A 295 15.57 2.45 11.31
CA LYS A 295 15.96 3.71 11.99
C LYS A 295 17.38 3.62 12.54
N THR A 296 17.73 2.52 13.20
CA THR A 296 19.05 2.32 13.83
C THR A 296 20.17 2.27 12.79
N ILE A 297 20.00 1.51 11.68
CA ILE A 297 21.05 1.40 10.67
C ILE A 297 21.29 2.71 9.93
N LEU A 298 20.22 3.46 9.65
CA LEU A 298 20.29 4.79 9.02
C LEU A 298 20.81 5.86 9.98
N ALA A 299 20.86 5.59 11.29
CA ALA A 299 21.06 6.63 12.31
C ALA A 299 20.12 7.84 12.11
N SER A 300 18.85 7.56 11.74
CA SER A 300 17.89 8.60 11.35
C SER A 300 17.66 9.61 12.47
N VAL A 301 17.81 10.88 12.13
CA VAL A 301 17.46 12.00 13.01
C VAL A 301 15.94 12.07 13.21
N GLU A 302 15.48 12.68 14.30
CA GLU A 302 14.04 12.73 14.62
C GLU A 302 13.21 13.46 13.54
N GLU A 303 13.80 14.38 12.80
CA GLU A 303 13.16 15.11 11.70
C GLU A 303 12.82 14.21 10.51
N ASN A 304 13.58 13.12 10.32
CA ASN A 304 13.42 12.16 9.23
C ASN A 304 12.60 10.92 9.66
N VAL A 305 11.85 11.03 10.76
CA VAL A 305 10.99 9.95 11.21
C VAL A 305 9.60 10.46 11.57
N LEU A 306 8.57 9.66 11.24
CA LEU A 306 7.21 9.85 11.72
C LEU A 306 6.71 8.55 12.35
N ILE A 307 6.43 8.60 13.66
CA ILE A 307 5.89 7.47 14.40
C ILE A 307 4.44 7.77 14.76
N LEU A 308 3.53 6.98 14.20
CA LEU A 308 2.09 7.09 14.48
C LEU A 308 1.70 6.09 15.57
N LYS A 309 0.89 6.51 16.54
CA LYS A 309 0.44 5.63 17.65
C LYS A 309 -0.58 4.59 17.18
N LYS A 310 -1.56 5.01 16.36
CA LYS A 310 -2.67 4.21 15.86
C LYS A 310 -2.84 4.43 14.35
N GLY A 311 -3.50 3.51 13.65
CA GLY A 311 -3.76 3.59 12.20
C GLY A 311 -3.46 2.28 11.47
N GLY A 312 -2.73 1.36 12.10
CA GLY A 312 -2.37 0.06 11.53
C GLY A 312 -1.48 0.19 10.29
N HIS A 313 -1.46 -0.84 9.46
CA HIS A 313 -0.63 -0.89 8.26
C HIS A 313 -0.99 0.18 7.23
N SER A 314 -2.25 0.55 7.12
CA SER A 314 -2.74 1.55 6.14
C SER A 314 -2.76 2.98 6.66
N GLN A 315 -2.22 3.26 7.84
CA GLN A 315 -2.14 4.60 8.45
C GLN A 315 -3.52 5.31 8.58
N LYS A 316 -4.61 4.54 8.71
CA LYS A 316 -5.99 5.09 8.77
C LYS A 316 -6.12 6.20 9.79
N LYS A 317 -6.84 7.26 9.45
CA LYS A 317 -7.12 8.45 10.25
C LYS A 317 -5.88 9.30 10.58
N ASN A 318 -4.78 9.10 9.86
CA ASN A 318 -3.56 9.91 9.99
C ASN A 318 -3.18 10.60 8.67
N GLU A 319 -4.09 10.71 7.72
CA GLU A 319 -3.85 11.23 6.37
C GLU A 319 -3.25 12.63 6.40
N CYS A 320 -3.82 13.53 7.21
CA CYS A 320 -3.31 14.89 7.33
C CYS A 320 -1.91 14.94 7.95
N ALA A 321 -1.67 14.14 9.00
CA ALA A 321 -0.35 14.05 9.63
C ALA A 321 0.70 13.48 8.66
N LEU A 322 0.29 12.49 7.87
CA LEU A 322 1.13 11.86 6.85
C LEU A 322 1.51 12.87 5.76
N VAL A 323 0.54 13.52 5.14
CA VAL A 323 0.76 14.52 4.09
C VAL A 323 1.57 15.71 4.63
N GLY A 324 1.26 16.21 5.82
CA GLY A 324 2.00 17.30 6.46
C GLY A 324 3.47 16.96 6.72
N ALA A 325 3.76 15.74 7.20
CA ALA A 325 5.14 15.29 7.42
C ALA A 325 5.91 15.13 6.10
N ILE A 326 5.27 14.60 5.06
CA ILE A 326 5.84 14.47 3.72
C ILE A 326 6.20 15.84 3.15
N LEU A 327 5.26 16.81 3.22
CA LEU A 327 5.48 18.16 2.72
C LEU A 327 6.64 18.85 3.46
N ARG A 328 6.70 18.71 4.79
CA ARG A 328 7.80 19.23 5.60
C ARG A 328 9.15 18.65 5.16
N TYR A 329 9.22 17.32 5.02
CA TYR A 329 10.46 16.65 4.61
C TYR A 329 10.90 17.03 3.21
N PHE A 330 9.97 17.21 2.26
CA PHE A 330 10.32 17.62 0.90
C PHE A 330 10.70 19.11 0.80
N ALA A 331 10.30 19.93 1.76
CA ALA A 331 10.65 21.34 1.83
C ALA A 331 12.00 21.60 2.52
N SER A 332 12.52 20.69 3.34
CA SER A 332 13.88 20.74 3.93
C SER A 332 14.95 20.38 2.90
#